data_2c766c68580611d5ac5d7c5fda1983a8
#
_entry.id   2c766c68580611d5ac5d7c5fda1983a8
#
_cell.length_a   1.000
_cell.length_b   1.000
_cell.length_c   1.000
_cell.angle_alpha   90.00
_cell.angle_beta   90.00
_cell.angle_gamma   90.00
#
_symmetry.space_group_name_H-M   'P 1'
#
loop_
_entity.id
_entity.type
_entity.pdbx_description
1 polymer ?
#
loop_
_entity_poly.entity_id
_entity_poly.type
_entity_poly.pdbx_seq_one_letter_code
_entity_poly.pdbx_strand_id
1 'polypeptide(L)'
;MTTYTWSFPQFDVAKAEDGLTDVVKTIHWRYDATDGKVSCGCYGTAALDAPNPSDFKPYASLTADWCIAACSDKLDMTEINQKLANQIALLNNPPIVPMVPPFAALN
;
A
#
# COMPACT_ATOMS: atom_id res chain seq x y z
N MET A 1 -3.70 12.22 14.91
CA MET A 1 -4.15 12.25 13.51
C MET A 1 -3.50 11.12 12.74
N THR A 2 -4.27 10.37 11.98
CA THR A 2 -3.73 9.26 11.19
C THR A 2 -3.18 9.77 9.86
N THR A 3 -1.95 9.38 9.55
CA THR A 3 -1.27 9.73 8.32
C THR A 3 -1.10 8.48 7.47
N TYR A 4 -1.34 8.60 6.18
CA TYR A 4 -1.22 7.49 5.22
C TYR A 4 -0.07 7.78 4.27
N THR A 5 0.76 6.77 4.02
CA THR A 5 1.96 6.94 3.18
C THR A 5 2.06 5.78 2.19
N TRP A 6 2.24 6.12 0.91
CA TRP A 6 2.53 5.17 -0.15
C TRP A 6 4.02 4.93 -0.27
N SER A 7 4.40 3.72 -0.62
CA SER A 7 5.75 3.41 -1.10
C SER A 7 5.66 2.38 -2.22
N PHE A 8 6.64 2.39 -3.10
CA PHE A 8 6.67 1.55 -4.30
C PHE A 8 8.02 0.87 -4.39
N PRO A 9 8.19 -0.29 -3.71
CA PRO A 9 9.50 -0.92 -3.63
C PRO A 9 9.99 -1.53 -4.93
N GLN A 10 9.09 -1.82 -5.89
CA GLN A 10 9.48 -2.51 -7.10
C GLN A 10 8.43 -2.33 -8.20
N PHE A 11 8.91 -2.28 -9.43
CA PHE A 11 8.07 -2.41 -10.63
C PHE A 11 8.50 -3.68 -11.37
N ASP A 12 7.54 -4.37 -11.96
CA ASP A 12 7.82 -5.41 -12.94
C ASP A 12 7.68 -4.76 -14.33
N VAL A 13 8.74 -4.79 -15.10
CA VAL A 13 8.86 -3.99 -16.32
C VAL A 13 9.13 -4.89 -17.51
N ALA A 14 8.36 -4.72 -18.57
CA ALA A 14 8.66 -5.33 -19.86
C ALA A 14 9.68 -4.45 -20.58
N LYS A 15 10.83 -5.02 -20.96
CA LYS A 15 11.87 -4.24 -21.62
C LYS A 15 11.44 -3.71 -22.96
N ALA A 16 10.56 -4.45 -23.65
CA ALA A 16 10.00 -4.03 -24.94
C ALA A 16 8.59 -4.61 -25.08
N GLU A 17 7.64 -3.76 -25.44
CA GLU A 17 6.26 -4.17 -25.70
C GLU A 17 5.64 -3.19 -26.69
N ASP A 18 5.10 -3.72 -27.81
CA ASP A 18 4.42 -2.92 -28.83
C ASP A 18 5.24 -1.72 -29.31
N GLY A 19 6.56 -1.90 -29.46
CA GLY A 19 7.46 -0.83 -29.89
C GLY A 19 7.86 0.14 -28.80
N LEU A 20 7.38 -0.06 -27.56
CA LEU A 20 7.73 0.77 -26.42
C LEU A 20 8.79 0.10 -25.58
N THR A 21 9.59 0.90 -24.86
CA THR A 21 10.71 0.43 -24.05
C THR A 21 10.40 0.66 -22.56
N ASP A 22 10.76 -0.30 -21.71
CA ASP A 22 10.62 -0.24 -20.27
C ASP A 22 9.17 0.09 -19.85
N VAL A 23 8.27 -0.80 -20.22
CA VAL A 23 6.84 -0.66 -19.95
C VAL A 23 6.54 -1.28 -18.59
N VAL A 24 6.05 -0.47 -17.64
CA VAL A 24 5.66 -0.98 -16.32
C VAL A 24 4.41 -1.84 -16.46
N LYS A 25 4.51 -3.11 -16.11
CA LYS A 25 3.40 -4.06 -16.17
C LYS A 25 2.71 -4.25 -14.83
N THR A 26 3.48 -4.19 -13.75
CA THR A 26 2.96 -4.40 -12.41
C THR A 26 3.67 -3.45 -11.45
N ILE A 27 2.90 -2.81 -10.59
CA ILE A 27 3.44 -1.96 -9.53
C ILE A 27 3.29 -2.74 -8.22
N HIS A 28 4.42 -2.98 -7.53
CA HIS A 28 4.39 -3.48 -6.17
C HIS A 28 4.25 -2.28 -5.25
N TRP A 29 3.18 -2.23 -4.48
CA TRP A 29 2.87 -1.08 -3.65
C TRP A 29 2.80 -1.47 -2.19
N ARG A 30 3.05 -0.49 -1.33
CA ARG A 30 2.84 -0.59 0.10
C ARG A 30 2.14 0.68 0.58
N TYR A 31 1.19 0.52 1.45
CA TYR A 31 0.41 1.64 1.98
C TYR A 31 0.35 1.52 3.50
N ASP A 32 0.94 2.48 4.19
CA ASP A 32 1.10 2.44 5.64
C ASP A 32 0.31 3.56 6.30
N ALA A 33 -0.22 3.27 7.48
CA ALA A 33 -0.93 4.25 8.29
C ALA A 33 -0.31 4.32 9.67
N THR A 34 -0.22 5.52 10.23
CA THR A 34 0.27 5.73 11.59
C THR A 34 -0.44 6.91 12.21
N ASP A 35 -0.66 6.84 13.53
CA ASP A 35 -1.16 7.99 14.30
C ASP A 35 -0.05 8.63 15.16
N GLY A 36 1.20 8.18 14.97
CA GLY A 36 2.34 8.63 15.76
C GLY A 36 2.68 7.73 16.93
N LYS A 37 1.76 6.86 17.34
CA LYS A 37 1.97 5.89 18.43
C LYS A 37 2.04 4.46 17.91
N VAL A 38 1.08 4.10 17.06
CA VAL A 38 0.99 2.77 16.47
C VAL A 38 0.94 2.93 14.97
N SER A 39 1.31 1.88 14.27
CA SER A 39 1.27 1.87 12.82
C SER A 39 0.83 0.50 12.31
N CYS A 40 0.28 0.51 11.12
CA CYS A 40 -0.09 -0.70 10.40
C CYS A 40 0.00 -0.40 8.91
N GLY A 41 -0.12 -1.43 8.10
CA GLY A 41 -0.05 -1.23 6.66
C GLY A 41 -0.50 -2.44 5.90
N CYS A 42 -0.62 -2.27 4.60
CA CYS A 42 -0.89 -3.37 3.70
C CYS A 42 -0.03 -3.19 2.44
N TYR A 43 0.07 -4.24 1.68
CA TYR A 43 0.85 -4.23 0.45
C TYR A 43 0.20 -5.16 -0.57
N GLY A 44 0.61 -4.99 -1.82
CA GLY A 44 0.09 -5.83 -2.87
C GLY A 44 0.67 -5.44 -4.21
N THR A 45 0.00 -5.85 -5.25
CA THR A 45 0.40 -5.56 -6.62
C THR A 45 -0.77 -4.97 -7.38
N ALA A 46 -0.46 -4.08 -8.32
CA ALA A 46 -1.44 -3.53 -9.24
C ALA A 46 -0.97 -3.87 -10.66
N ALA A 47 -1.72 -4.70 -11.36
CA ALA A 47 -1.43 -5.03 -12.75
C ALA A 47 -2.01 -3.93 -13.64
N LEU A 48 -1.17 -3.38 -14.51
CA LEU A 48 -1.58 -2.31 -15.41
C LEU A 48 -2.05 -2.86 -16.74
N ASP A 49 -2.95 -2.13 -17.37
CA ASP A 49 -3.41 -2.47 -18.71
C ASP A 49 -2.30 -2.23 -19.73
N ALA A 50 -2.46 -2.81 -20.93
CA ALA A 50 -1.51 -2.59 -22.01
C ALA A 50 -1.38 -1.09 -22.29
N PRO A 51 -0.15 -0.59 -22.54
CA PRO A 51 0.04 0.83 -22.76
C PRO A 51 -0.59 1.30 -24.07
N ASN A 52 -1.09 2.53 -24.08
CA ASN A 52 -1.53 3.20 -25.29
C ASN A 52 -0.34 3.98 -25.85
N PRO A 53 0.21 3.62 -27.02
CA PRO A 53 1.40 4.28 -27.53
C PRO A 53 1.26 5.80 -27.69
N SER A 54 0.05 6.30 -27.95
CA SER A 54 -0.17 7.73 -28.09
C SER A 54 -0.20 8.47 -26.76
N ASP A 55 -0.28 7.75 -25.65
CA ASP A 55 -0.42 8.30 -24.29
C ASP A 55 0.62 7.70 -23.34
N PHE A 56 1.64 7.05 -23.88
CA PHE A 56 2.65 6.37 -23.08
C PHE A 56 3.62 7.38 -22.46
N LYS A 57 3.83 7.24 -21.13
CA LYS A 57 4.80 8.06 -20.41
C LYS A 57 6.10 7.27 -20.27
N PRO A 58 7.24 7.81 -20.77
CA PRO A 58 8.53 7.11 -20.66
C PRO A 58 8.90 6.80 -19.22
N TYR A 59 9.58 5.68 -19.01
CA TYR A 59 9.96 5.21 -17.68
C TYR A 59 10.68 6.29 -16.86
N ALA A 60 11.63 7.00 -17.46
CA ALA A 60 12.39 8.03 -16.76
C ALA A 60 11.55 9.24 -16.35
N SER A 61 10.34 9.38 -16.90
CA SER A 61 9.43 10.49 -16.58
C SER A 61 8.37 10.12 -15.56
N LEU A 62 8.36 8.88 -15.04
CA LEU A 62 7.37 8.44 -14.06
C LEU A 62 7.60 9.14 -12.73
N THR A 63 6.51 9.45 -12.04
CA THR A 63 6.53 10.12 -10.75
C THR A 63 5.76 9.30 -9.73
N ALA A 64 5.95 9.65 -8.45
CA ALA A 64 5.17 9.03 -7.38
C ALA A 64 3.68 9.30 -7.57
N ASP A 65 3.31 10.49 -8.02
CA ASP A 65 1.89 10.83 -8.28
C ASP A 65 1.29 9.93 -9.36
N TRP A 66 2.05 9.62 -10.40
CA TRP A 66 1.62 8.68 -11.42
C TRP A 66 1.35 7.30 -10.84
N CYS A 67 2.26 6.81 -9.97
CA CYS A 67 2.09 5.52 -9.31
C CYS A 67 0.87 5.48 -8.41
N ILE A 68 0.66 6.56 -7.64
CA ILE A 68 -0.49 6.67 -6.73
C ILE A 68 -1.79 6.63 -7.52
N ALA A 69 -1.86 7.39 -8.62
CA ALA A 69 -3.05 7.42 -9.47
C ALA A 69 -3.32 6.05 -10.10
N ALA A 70 -2.28 5.39 -10.61
CA ALA A 70 -2.42 4.08 -11.25
C ALA A 70 -2.89 3.02 -10.25
N CYS A 71 -2.32 3.01 -9.04
CA CYS A 71 -2.74 2.07 -8.00
C CYS A 71 -4.14 2.37 -7.49
N SER A 72 -4.45 3.64 -7.25
CA SER A 72 -5.77 4.04 -6.73
C SER A 72 -6.89 3.68 -7.70
N ASP A 73 -6.60 3.70 -9.00
CA ASP A 73 -7.57 3.31 -10.03
C ASP A 73 -7.91 1.81 -9.97
N LYS A 74 -6.99 0.98 -9.49
CA LYS A 74 -7.16 -0.46 -9.40
C LYS A 74 -7.64 -0.94 -8.02
N LEU A 75 -7.61 -0.08 -7.01
CA LEU A 75 -7.89 -0.44 -5.63
C LEU A 75 -9.07 0.35 -5.08
N ASP A 76 -9.78 -0.26 -4.12
CA ASP A 76 -10.81 0.46 -3.36
C ASP A 76 -10.16 1.17 -2.17
N MET A 77 -9.73 2.42 -2.39
CA MET A 77 -9.02 3.17 -1.36
C MET A 77 -9.89 3.53 -0.17
N THR A 78 -11.20 3.68 -0.38
CA THR A 78 -12.13 3.91 0.74
C THR A 78 -12.13 2.73 1.70
N GLU A 79 -12.20 1.52 1.16
CA GLU A 79 -12.15 0.30 1.96
C GLU A 79 -10.80 0.11 2.65
N ILE A 80 -9.71 0.35 1.92
CA ILE A 80 -8.35 0.23 2.46
C ILE A 80 -8.14 1.23 3.60
N ASN A 81 -8.52 2.48 3.41
CA ASN A 81 -8.39 3.51 4.44
C ASN A 81 -9.20 3.16 5.68
N GLN A 82 -10.43 2.67 5.49
CA GLN A 82 -11.29 2.27 6.61
C GLN A 82 -10.69 1.09 7.37
N LYS A 83 -10.17 0.10 6.66
CA LYS A 83 -9.54 -1.06 7.25
C LYS A 83 -8.32 -0.68 8.10
N LEU A 84 -7.46 0.19 7.57
CA LEU A 84 -6.28 0.63 8.30
C LEU A 84 -6.66 1.50 9.50
N ALA A 85 -7.66 2.37 9.37
CA ALA A 85 -8.15 3.17 10.49
C ALA A 85 -8.70 2.28 11.60
N ASN A 86 -9.42 1.21 11.24
CA ASN A 86 -9.92 0.24 12.21
C ASN A 86 -8.77 -0.48 12.92
N GLN A 87 -7.73 -0.85 12.19
CA GLN A 87 -6.55 -1.49 12.78
C GLN A 87 -5.82 -0.57 13.74
N ILE A 88 -5.67 0.70 13.40
CA ILE A 88 -5.08 1.70 14.30
C ILE A 88 -5.89 1.81 15.59
N ALA A 89 -7.21 1.86 15.49
CA ALA A 89 -8.08 1.92 16.66
C ALA A 89 -7.92 0.69 17.56
N LEU A 90 -7.83 -0.52 16.96
CA LEU A 90 -7.64 -1.76 17.70
C LEU A 90 -6.27 -1.82 18.37
N LEU A 91 -5.22 -1.31 17.72
CA LEU A 91 -3.88 -1.28 18.30
C LEU A 91 -3.80 -0.33 19.49
N ASN A 92 -4.54 0.78 19.44
CA ASN A 92 -4.60 1.73 20.56
C ASN A 92 -5.47 1.22 21.70
N ASN A 93 -6.48 0.39 21.40
CA ASN A 93 -7.42 -0.10 22.40
C ASN A 93 -7.78 -1.56 22.10
N PRO A 94 -6.81 -2.49 22.23
CA PRO A 94 -7.04 -3.87 21.88
C PRO A 94 -8.12 -4.52 22.75
N PRO A 95 -9.05 -5.30 22.16
CA PRO A 95 -10.10 -5.95 22.94
C PRO A 95 -9.59 -7.13 23.77
N ILE A 96 -8.41 -7.66 23.41
CA ILE A 96 -7.76 -8.75 24.13
C ILE A 96 -6.34 -8.32 24.45
N VAL A 97 -6.00 -8.33 25.75
CA VAL A 97 -4.67 -7.95 26.20
C VAL A 97 -4.12 -9.00 27.14
N PRO A 98 -2.79 -9.17 27.20
CA PRO A 98 -2.20 -10.04 28.22
C PRO A 98 -2.29 -9.32 29.58
N MET A 99 -2.69 -10.10 30.58
CA MET A 99 -2.77 -9.57 31.94
C MET A 99 -2.23 -10.62 32.90
N VAL A 100 -1.64 -10.13 33.99
CA VAL A 100 -1.21 -11.03 35.06
C VAL A 100 -2.44 -11.43 35.88
N PRO A 101 -2.61 -12.73 36.20
CA PRO A 101 -3.73 -13.14 37.05
C PRO A 101 -3.73 -12.36 38.39
N PRO A 102 -4.92 -12.06 38.96
CA PRO A 102 -5.01 -11.25 40.17
C PRO A 102 -4.66 -11.99 41.46
N PHE A 103 -4.08 -13.17 41.35
CA PHE A 103 -3.70 -13.98 42.50
C PHE A 103 -2.24 -14.39 42.38
N ALA A 104 -1.64 -14.77 43.51
CA ALA A 104 -0.25 -15.19 43.55
C ALA A 104 -0.04 -16.47 42.71
N ALA A 105 1.17 -16.62 42.16
CA ALA A 105 1.51 -17.81 41.39
C ALA A 105 1.31 -19.07 42.25
N LEU A 106 0.73 -20.09 41.64
CA LEU A 106 0.55 -21.39 42.29
C LEU A 106 1.84 -22.20 42.18
N ASN A 107 2.21 -22.88 43.27
CA ASN A 107 3.41 -23.73 43.33
C ASN A 107 3.04 -25.21 43.24
#